data_f239a7eb36a95f57d587766d88b98647
#
_entry.id   f239a7eb36a95f57d587766d88b98647
#
_cell.length_a   1.000
_cell.length_b   1.000
_cell.length_c   1.000
_cell.angle_alpha   90.00
_cell.angle_beta   90.00
_cell.angle_gamma   90.00
#
_symmetry.space_group_name_H-M   'P 1'
#
loop_
_entity.id
_entity.type
_entity.pdbx_description
1 polymer ?
#
loop_
_entity_poly.entity_id
_entity_poly.type
_entity_poly.pdbx_seq_one_letter_code
_entity_poly.pdbx_strand_id
1 'polypeptide(L)'
;MRKSEFFQLISWFLISLTAGLLFSCGKSSDPASKSKTNAPPVITAVNILPEKPTQGSELSLSVQSQDPDRDPVTFSFQWMKNDQEMVGETKNSLSSKTFKKGDLIRVRVTPSDGKVNGTPFLSAAAKILNSPPVIQEVWIEPKVAYVTDRLKANLKSSDQDGDFIYYTYRWEKNGVVLNEERGEILENGRFKKGDSVVLIVTPDDREISGTPKRSETLTISNSPPVILSSPPTSVEKTTYIYQVRADDPDNDPLTYTLKSGPKGMEMDKKTGLIRWEIRKEDRGNHSVEIEVSDEAGAKSIQRYTLTIDFK
;
A
#
# COMPACT_ATOMS: atom_id res chain seq x y z
N MET A 1 19.24 -40.98 19.68
CA MET A 1 19.48 -42.45 19.54
C MET A 1 20.06 -42.73 18.18
N ARG A 2 21.30 -43.32 18.21
CA ARG A 2 22.04 -44.16 17.25
C ARG A 2 22.15 -43.68 15.80
N LYS A 3 23.33 -43.22 15.32
CA LYS A 3 24.58 -43.95 14.95
C LYS A 3 24.32 -44.97 13.81
N SER A 4 24.95 -44.79 12.62
CA SER A 4 26.21 -45.53 12.30
C SER A 4 26.72 -45.08 10.92
N GLU A 5 27.94 -44.68 10.95
CA GLU A 5 29.04 -44.78 10.05
C GLU A 5 29.11 -46.11 9.29
N PHE A 6 29.66 -46.09 8.06
CA PHE A 6 30.52 -47.19 7.58
C PHE A 6 31.60 -46.66 6.62
N PHE A 7 32.80 -46.69 7.11
CA PHE A 7 34.08 -46.61 6.40
C PHE A 7 34.37 -47.98 5.75
N GLN A 8 34.93 -48.03 4.57
CA GLN A 8 35.90 -49.08 4.22
C GLN A 8 36.89 -48.62 3.14
N LEU A 9 38.12 -48.59 3.57
CA LEU A 9 39.40 -48.67 2.85
C LEU A 9 39.63 -50.11 2.36
N ILE A 10 40.40 -50.31 1.29
CA ILE A 10 41.36 -51.42 1.00
C ILE A 10 42.03 -51.03 -0.33
N SER A 11 43.25 -50.75 -0.42
CA SER A 11 44.55 -51.39 -0.20
C SER A 11 45.23 -51.83 -1.51
N TRP A 12 46.33 -51.24 -1.76
CA TRP A 12 47.55 -51.53 -2.48
C TRP A 12 47.78 -52.95 -3.08
N PHE A 13 48.31 -52.98 -4.32
CA PHE A 13 49.23 -54.02 -4.70
C PHE A 13 50.37 -53.45 -5.61
N LEU A 14 51.55 -53.41 -5.08
CA LEU A 14 52.85 -53.21 -5.77
C LEU A 14 53.27 -54.54 -6.34
N ILE A 15 53.65 -54.58 -7.62
CA ILE A 15 54.57 -55.63 -8.14
C ILE A 15 55.63 -54.92 -9.00
N SER A 16 56.82 -54.98 -8.51
CA SER A 16 58.05 -54.65 -9.24
C SER A 16 58.52 -55.85 -10.06
N LEU A 17 58.91 -55.61 -11.31
CA LEU A 17 59.88 -56.54 -11.96
C LEU A 17 60.76 -55.75 -12.90
N THR A 18 62.06 -55.85 -12.61
CA THR A 18 63.23 -55.35 -13.36
C THR A 18 63.54 -56.26 -14.51
N ALA A 19 63.94 -55.74 -15.67
CA ALA A 19 65.13 -56.05 -16.40
C ALA A 19 65.05 -55.58 -17.87
N GLY A 20 66.19 -55.04 -18.33
CA GLY A 20 66.71 -55.25 -19.67
C GLY A 20 66.93 -53.99 -20.52
N LEU A 21 68.07 -53.37 -20.38
CA LEU A 21 68.63 -52.40 -21.34
C LEU A 21 68.91 -53.08 -22.71
N LEU A 22 68.37 -52.47 -23.77
CA LEU A 22 69.04 -52.49 -25.07
C LEU A 22 68.93 -51.07 -25.70
N PHE A 23 70.09 -50.41 -25.83
CA PHE A 23 70.22 -49.18 -26.59
C PHE A 23 70.04 -49.48 -28.08
N SER A 24 69.06 -48.86 -28.70
CA SER A 24 69.04 -48.69 -30.16
C SER A 24 68.86 -47.20 -30.44
N CYS A 25 69.88 -46.61 -31.02
CA CYS A 25 69.90 -45.22 -31.46
C CYS A 25 69.09 -45.12 -32.76
N GLY A 26 67.77 -44.86 -32.63
CA GLY A 26 66.89 -44.51 -33.77
C GLY A 26 66.58 -43.04 -33.68
N LYS A 27 66.96 -42.26 -34.68
CA LYS A 27 66.46 -40.87 -34.83
C LYS A 27 64.91 -40.88 -34.84
N SER A 28 64.27 -40.49 -33.72
CA SER A 28 62.89 -40.18 -33.71
C SER A 28 62.75 -38.81 -34.36
N SER A 29 62.21 -38.76 -35.58
CA SER A 29 61.57 -37.58 -36.11
C SER A 29 60.46 -37.27 -35.19
N ASP A 30 60.56 -36.18 -34.41
CA ASP A 30 59.42 -35.61 -33.69
C ASP A 30 58.25 -35.46 -34.66
N PRO A 31 57.08 -36.03 -34.37
CA PRO A 31 55.87 -35.67 -35.14
C PRO A 31 55.65 -34.18 -34.94
N ALA A 32 55.81 -33.42 -36.03
CA ALA A 32 55.46 -32.00 -36.04
C ALA A 32 54.14 -31.83 -35.28
N SER A 33 54.21 -31.13 -34.14
CA SER A 33 53.07 -30.71 -33.38
C SER A 33 52.15 -30.03 -34.40
N LYS A 34 51.06 -30.70 -34.80
CA LYS A 34 50.00 -30.06 -35.57
C LYS A 34 49.52 -28.94 -34.70
N SER A 35 49.83 -27.70 -35.04
CA SER A 35 49.24 -26.51 -34.45
C SER A 35 47.74 -26.73 -34.44
N LYS A 36 47.17 -26.91 -33.25
CA LYS A 36 45.73 -27.08 -33.08
C LYS A 36 45.07 -25.80 -33.58
N THR A 37 44.35 -25.91 -34.70
CA THR A 37 43.66 -24.76 -35.27
C THR A 37 42.60 -24.28 -34.27
N ASN A 38 42.63 -23.02 -33.88
CA ASN A 38 41.64 -22.44 -32.98
C ASN A 38 40.25 -22.58 -33.56
N ALA A 39 39.30 -23.04 -32.75
CA ALA A 39 37.89 -23.16 -33.09
C ALA A 39 37.09 -22.05 -32.39
N PRO A 40 36.09 -21.43 -33.07
CA PRO A 40 35.31 -20.36 -32.46
C PRO A 40 34.40 -20.86 -31.31
N PRO A 41 34.17 -20.05 -30.29
CA PRO A 41 33.21 -20.36 -29.23
C PRO A 41 31.76 -20.39 -29.75
N VAL A 42 30.92 -21.20 -29.12
CA VAL A 42 29.51 -21.39 -29.44
C VAL A 42 28.64 -21.05 -28.25
N ILE A 43 27.58 -20.27 -28.47
CA ILE A 43 26.54 -20.03 -27.47
C ILE A 43 25.55 -21.19 -27.50
N THR A 44 25.27 -21.77 -26.34
CA THR A 44 24.29 -22.85 -26.18
C THR A 44 22.94 -22.39 -25.69
N ALA A 45 22.88 -21.28 -24.90
CA ALA A 45 21.64 -20.67 -24.45
C ALA A 45 21.85 -19.20 -24.10
N VAL A 46 20.80 -18.40 -24.34
CA VAL A 46 20.68 -17.02 -23.89
C VAL A 46 19.27 -16.82 -23.33
N ASN A 47 19.19 -16.46 -22.05
CA ASN A 47 17.92 -16.18 -21.39
C ASN A 47 17.90 -14.74 -20.90
N ILE A 48 16.78 -14.03 -21.14
CA ILE A 48 16.49 -12.72 -20.60
C ILE A 48 15.76 -12.90 -19.27
N LEU A 49 16.21 -12.23 -18.23
CA LEU A 49 15.66 -12.30 -16.88
C LEU A 49 15.14 -10.91 -16.43
N PRO A 50 14.03 -10.86 -15.68
CA PRO A 50 13.19 -11.98 -15.26
C PRO A 50 12.41 -12.60 -16.43
N GLU A 51 11.95 -13.84 -16.30
CA GLU A 51 11.19 -14.55 -17.36
C GLU A 51 9.85 -13.88 -17.70
N LYS A 52 9.26 -13.14 -16.76
CA LYS A 52 8.03 -12.40 -16.90
C LYS A 52 8.28 -10.91 -16.60
N PRO A 53 8.96 -10.20 -17.51
CA PRO A 53 9.27 -8.80 -17.27
C PRO A 53 8.05 -7.91 -17.41
N THR A 54 7.95 -6.87 -16.58
CA THR A 54 7.01 -5.77 -16.68
C THR A 54 7.75 -4.47 -16.98
N GLN A 55 7.06 -3.37 -17.20
CA GLN A 55 7.69 -2.08 -17.51
C GLN A 55 8.68 -1.61 -16.44
N GLY A 56 8.52 -2.04 -15.17
CA GLY A 56 9.44 -1.70 -14.08
C GLY A 56 10.67 -2.61 -13.95
N SER A 57 10.73 -3.68 -14.73
CA SER A 57 11.79 -4.67 -14.61
C SER A 57 13.10 -4.14 -15.20
N GLU A 58 14.21 -4.32 -14.50
CA GLU A 58 15.53 -4.26 -15.12
C GLU A 58 15.84 -5.62 -15.73
N LEU A 59 16.15 -5.65 -17.03
CA LEU A 59 16.45 -6.90 -17.72
C LEU A 59 17.94 -7.22 -17.59
N SER A 60 18.24 -8.49 -17.34
CA SER A 60 19.60 -9.04 -17.30
C SER A 60 19.70 -10.31 -18.14
N LEU A 61 20.91 -10.76 -18.39
CA LEU A 61 21.17 -11.92 -19.24
C LEU A 61 21.81 -13.06 -18.48
N SER A 62 21.35 -14.27 -18.78
CA SER A 62 22.06 -15.51 -18.49
C SER A 62 22.52 -16.11 -19.82
N VAL A 63 23.84 -16.19 -20.02
CA VAL A 63 24.45 -16.71 -21.25
C VAL A 63 25.23 -18.00 -20.93
N GLN A 64 24.98 -19.04 -21.69
CA GLN A 64 25.73 -20.28 -21.64
C GLN A 64 26.50 -20.44 -22.95
N SER A 65 27.79 -20.74 -22.85
CA SER A 65 28.66 -20.94 -23.99
C SER A 65 29.65 -22.08 -23.76
N GLN A 66 30.21 -22.57 -24.85
CA GLN A 66 31.24 -23.59 -24.86
C GLN A 66 32.29 -23.24 -25.91
N ASP A 67 33.56 -23.34 -25.53
CA ASP A 67 34.66 -23.24 -26.46
C ASP A 67 35.30 -24.62 -26.63
N PRO A 68 35.50 -25.10 -27.88
CA PRO A 68 36.08 -26.42 -28.15
C PRO A 68 37.55 -26.56 -27.68
N ASP A 69 38.25 -25.42 -27.62
CA ASP A 69 39.67 -25.38 -27.20
C ASP A 69 39.78 -25.06 -25.69
N ARG A 70 38.67 -24.72 -25.05
CA ARG A 70 38.55 -24.31 -23.66
C ARG A 70 39.17 -22.95 -23.37
N ASP A 71 39.22 -22.09 -24.37
CA ASP A 71 39.63 -20.71 -24.21
C ASP A 71 38.57 -19.91 -23.43
N PRO A 72 38.94 -18.86 -22.68
CA PRO A 72 37.98 -17.97 -22.01
C PRO A 72 37.09 -17.25 -23.04
N VAL A 73 35.76 -17.29 -22.83
CA VAL A 73 34.79 -16.65 -23.73
C VAL A 73 34.33 -15.33 -23.18
N THR A 74 34.40 -14.30 -23.99
CA THR A 74 33.81 -12.98 -23.75
C THR A 74 32.61 -12.75 -24.64
N PHE A 75 31.75 -11.78 -24.30
CA PHE A 75 30.50 -11.52 -25.04
C PHE A 75 30.34 -10.03 -25.36
N SER A 76 29.90 -9.76 -26.59
CA SER A 76 29.30 -8.48 -26.94
C SER A 76 27.79 -8.61 -27.12
N PHE A 77 27.07 -7.55 -26.77
CA PHE A 77 25.61 -7.55 -26.72
C PHE A 77 25.05 -6.43 -27.62
N GLN A 78 23.90 -6.67 -28.22
CA GLN A 78 23.10 -5.68 -28.89
C GLN A 78 21.62 -5.96 -28.61
N TRP A 79 20.99 -5.08 -27.81
CA TRP A 79 19.56 -5.19 -27.54
C TRP A 79 18.73 -4.75 -28.72
N MET A 80 17.57 -5.37 -28.86
CA MET A 80 16.58 -5.11 -29.90
C MET A 80 15.20 -4.96 -29.27
N LYS A 81 14.44 -3.99 -29.77
CA LYS A 81 13.04 -3.74 -29.41
C LYS A 81 12.18 -3.81 -30.64
N ASN A 82 11.17 -4.70 -30.64
CA ASN A 82 10.27 -4.90 -31.77
C ASN A 82 11.05 -5.17 -33.07
N ASP A 83 12.07 -6.03 -32.96
CA ASP A 83 13.01 -6.44 -34.01
C ASP A 83 13.91 -5.31 -34.59
N GLN A 84 13.93 -4.14 -33.93
CA GLN A 84 14.83 -3.03 -34.28
C GLN A 84 15.96 -2.90 -33.27
N GLU A 85 17.19 -2.66 -33.74
CA GLU A 85 18.33 -2.44 -32.85
C GLU A 85 18.20 -1.17 -32.04
N MET A 86 18.47 -1.30 -30.73
CA MET A 86 18.48 -0.16 -29.79
C MET A 86 19.87 0.44 -29.76
N VAL A 87 20.06 1.59 -30.40
CA VAL A 87 21.36 2.24 -30.51
C VAL A 87 21.95 2.56 -29.14
N GLY A 88 23.19 2.07 -28.89
CA GLY A 88 23.91 2.29 -27.65
C GLY A 88 23.59 1.29 -26.53
N GLU A 89 22.58 0.43 -26.67
CA GLU A 89 22.25 -0.58 -25.68
C GLU A 89 23.07 -1.86 -25.94
N THR A 90 24.30 -1.86 -25.39
CA THR A 90 25.31 -2.93 -25.60
C THR A 90 25.81 -3.55 -24.30
N LYS A 91 25.14 -3.27 -23.17
CA LYS A 91 25.48 -3.85 -21.87
C LYS A 91 24.80 -5.22 -21.68
N ASN A 92 25.22 -5.96 -20.67
CA ASN A 92 24.59 -7.22 -20.24
C ASN A 92 23.25 -7.02 -19.50
N SER A 93 22.80 -5.77 -19.33
CA SER A 93 21.52 -5.41 -18.75
C SER A 93 20.86 -4.31 -19.59
N LEU A 94 19.52 -4.22 -19.51
CA LEU A 94 18.72 -3.19 -20.17
C LEU A 94 17.81 -2.51 -19.16
N SER A 95 17.89 -1.17 -19.12
CA SER A 95 17.10 -0.36 -18.19
C SER A 95 15.61 -0.39 -18.54
N SER A 96 14.77 -0.46 -17.53
CA SER A 96 13.29 -0.38 -17.62
C SER A 96 12.77 0.90 -18.30
N LYS A 97 13.59 1.94 -18.40
CA LYS A 97 13.23 3.21 -19.06
C LYS A 97 13.20 3.13 -20.57
N THR A 98 13.73 2.08 -21.18
CA THR A 98 13.92 1.95 -22.63
C THR A 98 12.78 1.22 -23.34
N PHE A 99 11.90 0.58 -22.60
CA PHE A 99 10.78 -0.21 -23.11
C PHE A 99 9.48 0.03 -22.31
N LYS A 100 8.37 -0.41 -22.85
CA LYS A 100 7.03 -0.30 -22.28
C LYS A 100 6.23 -1.60 -22.44
N LYS A 101 5.11 -1.70 -21.76
CA LYS A 101 4.12 -2.78 -21.90
C LYS A 101 3.86 -3.11 -23.36
N GLY A 102 3.89 -4.38 -23.69
CA GLY A 102 3.65 -4.91 -25.04
C GLY A 102 4.89 -5.00 -25.93
N ASP A 103 6.00 -4.32 -25.59
CA ASP A 103 7.24 -4.43 -26.38
C ASP A 103 7.81 -5.85 -26.35
N LEU A 104 8.41 -6.26 -27.48
CA LEU A 104 9.14 -7.51 -27.62
C LEU A 104 10.64 -7.20 -27.58
N ILE A 105 11.31 -7.68 -26.53
CA ILE A 105 12.73 -7.44 -26.30
C ILE A 105 13.54 -8.70 -26.64
N ARG A 106 14.59 -8.52 -27.42
CA ARG A 106 15.57 -9.57 -27.75
C ARG A 106 16.97 -9.04 -27.54
N VAL A 107 17.93 -9.94 -27.50
CA VAL A 107 19.36 -9.60 -27.51
C VAL A 107 20.09 -10.46 -28.49
N ARG A 108 20.93 -9.83 -29.31
CA ARG A 108 21.94 -10.51 -30.10
C ARG A 108 23.23 -10.57 -29.28
N VAL A 109 23.75 -11.76 -29.06
CA VAL A 109 24.98 -12.00 -28.29
C VAL A 109 26.02 -12.60 -29.24
N THR A 110 27.19 -11.98 -29.29
CA THR A 110 28.31 -12.51 -30.10
C THR A 110 29.41 -12.97 -29.15
N PRO A 111 29.78 -14.25 -29.13
CA PRO A 111 30.87 -14.77 -28.31
C PRO A 111 32.23 -14.55 -28.97
N SER A 112 33.28 -14.38 -28.18
CA SER A 112 34.66 -14.27 -28.66
C SER A 112 35.63 -14.91 -27.66
N ASP A 113 36.59 -15.66 -28.16
CA ASP A 113 37.74 -16.19 -27.39
C ASP A 113 38.94 -15.24 -27.39
N GLY A 114 38.81 -14.03 -27.95
CA GLY A 114 39.88 -13.05 -28.11
C GLY A 114 40.74 -13.26 -29.38
N LYS A 115 40.53 -14.35 -30.11
CA LYS A 115 41.23 -14.67 -31.36
C LYS A 115 40.26 -14.64 -32.54
N VAL A 116 39.03 -15.17 -32.35
CA VAL A 116 37.99 -15.23 -33.36
C VAL A 116 36.62 -15.06 -32.70
N ASN A 117 35.67 -14.49 -33.42
CA ASN A 117 34.28 -14.40 -33.00
C ASN A 117 33.51 -15.66 -33.43
N GLY A 118 32.69 -16.18 -32.53
CA GLY A 118 31.71 -17.20 -32.86
C GLY A 118 30.48 -16.62 -33.57
N THR A 119 29.59 -17.50 -33.97
CA THR A 119 28.35 -17.12 -34.62
C THR A 119 27.46 -16.37 -33.61
N PRO A 120 26.92 -15.16 -33.98
CA PRO A 120 25.96 -14.44 -33.15
C PRO A 120 24.70 -15.26 -32.87
N PHE A 121 24.24 -15.24 -31.65
CA PHE A 121 23.03 -15.91 -31.18
C PHE A 121 21.96 -14.87 -30.90
N LEU A 122 20.75 -15.03 -31.45
CA LEU A 122 19.60 -14.19 -31.15
C LEU A 122 18.72 -14.91 -30.13
N SER A 123 18.45 -14.23 -28.99
CA SER A 123 17.58 -14.78 -27.92
C SER A 123 16.12 -14.97 -28.39
N ALA A 124 15.38 -15.79 -27.65
CA ALA A 124 13.92 -15.73 -27.69
C ALA A 124 13.44 -14.31 -27.31
N ALA A 125 12.25 -13.94 -27.79
CA ALA A 125 11.65 -12.65 -27.44
C ALA A 125 11.06 -12.70 -26.02
N ALA A 126 11.46 -11.76 -25.16
CA ALA A 126 10.80 -11.46 -23.91
C ALA A 126 9.72 -10.39 -24.15
N LYS A 127 8.44 -10.75 -23.96
CA LYS A 127 7.33 -9.80 -24.03
C LYS A 127 7.21 -9.05 -22.72
N ILE A 128 7.20 -7.73 -22.77
CA ILE A 128 6.93 -6.88 -21.60
C ILE A 128 5.46 -6.99 -21.23
N LEU A 129 5.19 -7.52 -20.06
CA LEU A 129 3.86 -7.78 -19.55
C LEU A 129 3.29 -6.55 -18.87
N ASN A 130 1.97 -6.58 -18.61
CA ASN A 130 1.27 -5.60 -17.79
C ASN A 130 1.81 -5.60 -16.35
N SER A 131 1.97 -4.40 -15.79
CA SER A 131 2.28 -4.19 -14.37
C SER A 131 0.97 -3.97 -13.60
N PRO A 132 0.76 -4.60 -12.44
CA PRO A 132 -0.44 -4.33 -11.67
C PRO A 132 -0.42 -2.92 -11.09
N PRO A 133 -1.57 -2.25 -10.97
CA PRO A 133 -1.68 -0.96 -10.28
C PRO A 133 -1.34 -1.07 -8.79
N VAL A 134 -0.79 -0.01 -8.22
CA VAL A 134 -0.33 0.05 -6.83
C VAL A 134 -1.01 1.20 -6.10
N ILE A 135 -1.54 0.93 -4.90
CA ILE A 135 -2.00 1.95 -3.97
C ILE A 135 -0.87 2.29 -3.00
N GLN A 136 -0.42 3.56 -2.99
CA GLN A 136 0.59 4.06 -2.07
C GLN A 136 -0.01 4.37 -0.70
N GLU A 137 -1.18 5.02 -0.67
CA GLU A 137 -1.85 5.45 0.56
C GLU A 137 -3.36 5.23 0.47
N VAL A 138 -3.98 4.84 1.60
CA VAL A 138 -5.44 4.78 1.80
C VAL A 138 -5.78 5.41 3.14
N TRP A 139 -6.77 6.29 3.18
CA TRP A 139 -7.26 6.88 4.43
C TRP A 139 -8.76 7.19 4.35
N ILE A 140 -9.35 7.37 5.51
CA ILE A 140 -10.76 7.73 5.67
C ILE A 140 -10.85 9.20 6.07
N GLU A 141 -11.81 9.93 5.53
CA GLU A 141 -12.19 11.29 5.97
C GLU A 141 -13.66 11.35 6.38
N PRO A 142 -13.96 12.17 7.42
CA PRO A 142 -13.04 12.98 8.25
C PRO A 142 -12.17 12.10 9.18
N LYS A 143 -10.99 12.60 9.59
CA LYS A 143 -10.09 11.89 10.52
C LYS A 143 -10.63 11.76 11.95
N VAL A 144 -11.50 12.67 12.34
CA VAL A 144 -12.33 12.60 13.55
C VAL A 144 -13.76 12.55 13.07
N ALA A 145 -14.42 11.44 13.30
CA ALA A 145 -15.76 11.18 12.80
C ALA A 145 -16.74 10.91 13.92
N TYR A 146 -17.96 11.36 13.73
CA TYR A 146 -19.11 11.20 14.59
C TYR A 146 -20.19 10.38 13.87
N VAL A 147 -21.20 9.92 14.60
CA VAL A 147 -22.30 9.09 14.04
C VAL A 147 -23.09 9.78 12.93
N THR A 148 -23.07 11.10 12.88
CA THR A 148 -23.77 11.92 11.86
C THR A 148 -22.96 12.10 10.58
N ASP A 149 -21.66 11.75 10.59
CA ASP A 149 -20.78 11.96 9.45
C ASP A 149 -20.95 10.87 8.39
N ARG A 150 -20.59 11.22 7.18
CA ARG A 150 -20.36 10.29 6.07
C ARG A 150 -18.86 10.05 5.98
N LEU A 151 -18.45 8.80 5.91
CA LEU A 151 -17.05 8.45 5.78
C LEU A 151 -16.68 8.29 4.32
N LYS A 152 -15.68 9.02 3.87
CA LYS A 152 -15.19 8.98 2.49
C LYS A 152 -13.84 8.30 2.41
N ALA A 153 -13.72 7.38 1.44
CA ALA A 153 -12.46 6.78 1.04
C ALA A 153 -11.59 7.78 0.28
N ASN A 154 -10.34 7.89 0.65
CA ASN A 154 -9.33 8.64 -0.08
C ASN A 154 -8.11 7.76 -0.30
N LEU A 155 -7.42 7.93 -1.41
CA LEU A 155 -6.28 7.11 -1.77
C LEU A 155 -5.32 7.84 -2.71
N LYS A 156 -4.07 7.37 -2.74
CA LYS A 156 -3.08 7.67 -3.79
C LYS A 156 -2.68 6.38 -4.45
N SER A 157 -2.69 6.37 -5.76
CA SER A 157 -2.35 5.20 -6.55
C SER A 157 -1.60 5.59 -7.82
N SER A 158 -0.93 4.62 -8.40
CA SER A 158 -0.31 4.75 -9.71
C SER A 158 -0.29 3.41 -10.42
N ASP A 159 -0.31 3.47 -11.72
CA ASP A 159 -0.02 2.37 -12.60
C ASP A 159 1.25 2.67 -13.39
N GLN A 160 2.15 1.69 -13.49
CA GLN A 160 3.44 1.88 -14.11
C GLN A 160 3.37 1.93 -15.63
N ASP A 161 2.37 1.27 -16.19
CA ASP A 161 2.09 1.27 -17.64
C ASP A 161 1.27 2.49 -18.06
N GLY A 162 0.74 3.24 -17.07
CA GLY A 162 -0.12 4.40 -17.28
C GLY A 162 -1.57 4.03 -17.56
N ASP A 163 -1.97 2.82 -17.22
CA ASP A 163 -3.33 2.33 -17.41
C ASP A 163 -4.30 2.98 -16.42
N PHE A 164 -5.58 3.03 -16.82
CA PHE A 164 -6.63 3.57 -15.95
C PHE A 164 -6.92 2.59 -14.80
N ILE A 165 -6.95 3.12 -13.55
CA ILE A 165 -7.15 2.31 -12.36
C ILE A 165 -8.59 2.38 -11.90
N TYR A 166 -9.22 1.23 -11.75
CA TYR A 166 -10.53 1.03 -11.10
C TYR A 166 -10.32 0.60 -9.66
N TYR A 167 -11.31 0.87 -8.80
CA TYR A 167 -11.20 0.54 -7.37
C TYR A 167 -12.41 -0.24 -6.91
N THR A 168 -12.14 -1.27 -6.10
CA THR A 168 -13.15 -1.97 -5.31
C THR A 168 -12.94 -1.63 -3.85
N TYR A 169 -14.01 -1.15 -3.21
CA TYR A 169 -14.01 -0.74 -1.82
C TYR A 169 -14.64 -1.83 -0.95
N ARG A 170 -14.07 -2.03 0.21
CA ARG A 170 -14.58 -2.93 1.25
C ARG A 170 -14.44 -2.27 2.61
N TRP A 171 -15.57 -2.03 3.25
CA TRP A 171 -15.63 -1.47 4.58
C TRP A 171 -15.72 -2.58 5.62
N GLU A 172 -14.99 -2.46 6.71
CA GLU A 172 -15.06 -3.34 7.87
C GLU A 172 -15.43 -2.52 9.10
N LYS A 173 -16.37 -3.03 9.89
CA LYS A 173 -16.78 -2.47 11.18
C LYS A 173 -16.53 -3.49 12.27
N ASN A 174 -15.73 -3.13 13.28
CA ASN A 174 -15.37 -4.03 14.39
C ASN A 174 -14.80 -5.37 13.89
N GLY A 175 -14.03 -5.34 12.80
CA GLY A 175 -13.46 -6.53 12.17
C GLY A 175 -14.42 -7.35 11.28
N VAL A 176 -15.68 -6.91 11.14
CA VAL A 176 -16.68 -7.57 10.30
C VAL A 176 -16.92 -6.79 9.02
N VAL A 177 -16.89 -7.49 7.88
CA VAL A 177 -17.12 -6.87 6.56
C VAL A 177 -18.57 -6.44 6.40
N LEU A 178 -18.77 -5.20 5.94
CA LEU A 178 -20.06 -4.65 5.55
C LEU A 178 -20.34 -5.00 4.08
N ASN A 179 -20.95 -6.15 3.82
CA ASN A 179 -21.07 -6.72 2.47
C ASN A 179 -21.88 -5.87 1.48
N GLU A 180 -22.79 -5.04 1.97
CA GLU A 180 -23.64 -4.17 1.16
C GLU A 180 -22.97 -2.83 0.83
N GLU A 181 -21.91 -2.46 1.56
CA GLU A 181 -21.21 -1.20 1.44
C GLU A 181 -19.97 -1.34 0.54
N ARG A 182 -20.15 -1.10 -0.76
CA ARG A 182 -19.09 -1.29 -1.78
C ARG A 182 -18.67 0.01 -2.47
N GLY A 183 -19.21 1.14 -2.04
CA GLY A 183 -18.90 2.47 -2.58
C GLY A 183 -17.70 3.12 -1.90
N GLU A 184 -17.26 4.23 -2.49
CA GLU A 184 -16.23 5.09 -1.88
C GLU A 184 -16.71 5.82 -0.62
N ILE A 185 -18.03 5.81 -0.36
CA ILE A 185 -18.65 6.47 0.78
C ILE A 185 -19.36 5.41 1.62
N LEU A 186 -19.11 5.44 2.93
CA LEU A 186 -19.91 4.75 3.93
C LEU A 186 -20.84 5.78 4.58
N GLU A 187 -22.15 5.60 4.38
CA GLU A 187 -23.17 6.51 4.88
C GLU A 187 -23.29 6.44 6.40
N ASN A 188 -23.77 7.56 7.00
CA ASN A 188 -24.15 7.57 8.41
C ASN A 188 -25.26 6.54 8.70
N GLY A 189 -25.44 6.18 9.98
CA GLY A 189 -26.37 5.12 10.39
C GLY A 189 -25.83 3.69 10.20
N ARG A 190 -24.65 3.51 9.60
CA ARG A 190 -23.98 2.20 9.47
C ARG A 190 -23.05 1.89 10.65
N PHE A 191 -22.75 2.87 11.47
CA PHE A 191 -21.85 2.78 12.62
C PHE A 191 -22.39 3.57 13.80
N LYS A 192 -21.83 3.31 14.97
CA LYS A 192 -22.18 3.94 16.26
C LYS A 192 -20.91 4.47 16.93
N LYS A 193 -21.09 5.31 17.94
CA LYS A 193 -20.01 5.73 18.84
C LYS A 193 -19.21 4.52 19.34
N GLY A 194 -17.89 4.63 19.29
CA GLY A 194 -16.95 3.57 19.69
C GLY A 194 -16.71 2.48 18.66
N ASP A 195 -17.47 2.43 17.56
CA ASP A 195 -17.17 1.49 16.48
C ASP A 195 -15.81 1.79 15.84
N SER A 196 -15.08 0.73 15.51
CA SER A 196 -13.84 0.79 14.73
C SER A 196 -14.15 0.52 13.27
N VAL A 197 -13.79 1.45 12.40
CA VAL A 197 -14.02 1.35 10.95
C VAL A 197 -12.69 1.26 10.22
N VAL A 198 -12.58 0.34 9.27
CA VAL A 198 -11.42 0.16 8.39
C VAL A 198 -11.90 0.09 6.95
N LEU A 199 -11.17 0.75 6.08
CA LEU A 199 -11.36 0.70 4.64
C LEU A 199 -10.27 -0.18 4.01
N ILE A 200 -10.67 -1.06 3.10
CA ILE A 200 -9.76 -1.84 2.26
C ILE A 200 -10.09 -1.51 0.81
N VAL A 201 -9.08 -1.14 0.05
CA VAL A 201 -9.23 -0.82 -1.37
C VAL A 201 -8.37 -1.76 -2.20
N THR A 202 -8.95 -2.33 -3.24
CA THR A 202 -8.26 -3.14 -4.23
C THR A 202 -8.25 -2.38 -5.55
N PRO A 203 -7.06 -2.08 -6.11
CA PRO A 203 -6.94 -1.46 -7.43
C PRO A 203 -6.98 -2.53 -8.53
N ASP A 204 -7.46 -2.18 -9.71
CA ASP A 204 -7.59 -3.08 -10.87
C ASP A 204 -7.49 -2.26 -12.17
N ASP A 205 -6.72 -2.74 -13.14
CA ASP A 205 -6.55 -2.10 -14.45
C ASP A 205 -7.35 -2.81 -15.57
N ARG A 206 -8.20 -3.77 -15.20
CA ARG A 206 -8.96 -4.69 -16.06
C ARG A 206 -8.14 -5.81 -16.71
N GLU A 207 -6.84 -5.83 -16.54
CA GLU A 207 -5.97 -6.93 -16.94
C GLU A 207 -5.51 -7.73 -15.72
N ILE A 208 -5.16 -7.02 -14.64
CA ILE A 208 -4.71 -7.64 -13.39
C ILE A 208 -5.03 -6.76 -12.18
N SER A 209 -5.51 -7.36 -11.11
CA SER A 209 -5.72 -6.65 -9.84
C SER A 209 -4.40 -6.47 -9.09
N GLY A 210 -4.20 -5.28 -8.53
CA GLY A 210 -3.11 -5.00 -7.62
C GLY A 210 -3.37 -5.52 -6.21
N THR A 211 -2.41 -5.34 -5.32
CA THR A 211 -2.51 -5.77 -3.92
C THR A 211 -3.47 -4.85 -3.15
N PRO A 212 -4.47 -5.41 -2.43
CA PRO A 212 -5.35 -4.63 -1.57
C PRO A 212 -4.58 -3.87 -0.49
N LYS A 213 -5.00 -2.64 -0.19
CA LYS A 213 -4.42 -1.83 0.89
C LYS A 213 -5.47 -1.45 1.92
N ARG A 214 -5.10 -1.54 3.21
CA ARG A 214 -5.92 -1.15 4.36
C ARG A 214 -5.60 0.27 4.78
N SER A 215 -6.62 1.00 5.24
CA SER A 215 -6.46 2.25 5.98
C SER A 215 -6.00 2.00 7.41
N GLU A 216 -5.56 3.06 8.09
CA GLU A 216 -5.58 3.11 9.54
C GLU A 216 -7.01 2.90 10.05
N THR A 217 -7.12 2.43 11.29
CA THR A 217 -8.42 2.27 11.95
C THR A 217 -8.96 3.63 12.38
N LEU A 218 -10.17 3.97 11.95
CA LEU A 218 -10.91 5.12 12.41
C LEU A 218 -11.88 4.67 13.50
N THR A 219 -11.78 5.27 14.70
CA THR A 219 -12.75 5.07 15.77
C THR A 219 -13.77 6.19 15.75
N ILE A 220 -15.06 5.84 15.77
CA ILE A 220 -16.15 6.80 15.80
C ILE A 220 -16.19 7.47 17.17
N SER A 221 -16.06 8.78 17.18
CA SER A 221 -15.98 9.61 18.36
C SER A 221 -17.37 9.84 18.98
N ASN A 222 -17.40 10.16 20.27
CA ASN A 222 -18.59 10.64 20.95
C ASN A 222 -19.01 12.00 20.39
N SER A 223 -20.27 12.12 19.99
CA SER A 223 -20.88 13.36 19.52
C SER A 223 -21.29 14.24 20.72
N PRO A 224 -21.11 15.56 20.66
CA PRO A 224 -21.68 16.42 21.69
C PRO A 224 -23.20 16.56 21.53
N PRO A 225 -23.94 16.80 22.62
CA PRO A 225 -25.35 17.07 22.54
C PRO A 225 -25.67 18.35 21.73
N VAL A 226 -26.84 18.42 21.14
CA VAL A 226 -27.29 19.56 20.32
C VAL A 226 -28.50 20.22 21.01
N ILE A 227 -28.40 21.51 21.36
CA ILE A 227 -29.50 22.26 21.93
C ILE A 227 -30.43 22.72 20.81
N LEU A 228 -31.69 22.28 20.84
CA LEU A 228 -32.68 22.47 19.80
C LEU A 228 -33.66 23.63 20.11
N SER A 229 -33.75 24.05 21.36
CA SER A 229 -34.67 25.09 21.78
C SER A 229 -34.04 26.49 21.78
N SER A 230 -34.85 27.51 21.56
CA SER A 230 -34.46 28.91 21.69
C SER A 230 -35.19 29.54 22.89
N PRO A 231 -34.46 30.26 23.76
CA PRO A 231 -35.02 30.87 24.95
C PRO A 231 -35.91 32.09 24.59
N PRO A 232 -36.99 32.35 25.34
CA PRO A 232 -37.63 33.66 25.34
C PRO A 232 -36.62 34.71 25.85
N THR A 233 -36.44 35.80 25.12
CA THR A 233 -35.48 36.86 25.46
C THR A 233 -36.09 38.06 26.18
N SER A 234 -37.43 38.11 26.28
CA SER A 234 -38.18 39.11 27.03
C SER A 234 -39.32 38.46 27.80
N VAL A 235 -39.66 39.02 28.94
CA VAL A 235 -40.74 38.51 29.81
C VAL A 235 -41.55 39.69 30.34
N GLU A 236 -42.86 39.59 30.17
CA GLU A 236 -43.85 40.57 30.67
C GLU A 236 -44.61 40.07 31.93
N LYS A 237 -44.24 38.90 32.46
CA LYS A 237 -44.86 38.21 33.57
C LYS A 237 -43.95 38.13 34.78
N THR A 238 -44.53 37.77 35.92
CA THR A 238 -43.78 37.58 37.18
C THR A 238 -43.03 36.25 37.27
N THR A 239 -43.17 35.39 36.28
CA THR A 239 -42.50 34.09 36.24
C THR A 239 -41.91 33.83 34.87
N TYR A 240 -40.62 33.56 34.82
CA TYR A 240 -39.93 33.05 33.63
C TYR A 240 -39.91 31.53 33.64
N ILE A 241 -40.35 30.95 32.54
CA ILE A 241 -40.32 29.49 32.31
C ILE A 241 -39.69 29.24 30.96
N TYR A 242 -38.63 28.41 30.93
CA TYR A 242 -38.02 27.97 29.70
C TYR A 242 -37.68 26.48 29.76
N GLN A 243 -38.26 25.72 28.82
CA GLN A 243 -37.92 24.30 28.63
C GLN A 243 -36.76 24.19 27.65
N VAL A 244 -35.56 23.93 28.14
CA VAL A 244 -34.42 23.58 27.30
C VAL A 244 -34.66 22.20 26.71
N ARG A 245 -34.62 22.12 25.38
CA ARG A 245 -34.66 20.84 24.66
C ARG A 245 -33.34 20.64 23.98
N ALA A 246 -32.75 19.49 24.18
CA ALA A 246 -31.54 19.04 23.55
C ALA A 246 -31.67 17.56 23.16
N ASP A 247 -30.92 17.17 22.17
CA ASP A 247 -30.83 15.80 21.68
C ASP A 247 -29.36 15.40 21.57
N ASP A 248 -29.08 14.13 21.75
CA ASP A 248 -27.76 13.59 21.57
C ASP A 248 -27.71 12.67 20.37
N PRO A 249 -26.80 12.90 19.40
CA PRO A 249 -26.72 12.08 18.20
C PRO A 249 -26.38 10.61 18.48
N ASP A 250 -25.70 10.32 19.61
CA ASP A 250 -25.35 8.97 20.05
C ASP A 250 -26.46 8.35 20.92
N ASN A 251 -27.51 9.12 21.26
CA ASN A 251 -28.60 8.81 22.19
C ASN A 251 -28.11 8.66 23.63
N ASP A 252 -27.08 9.39 24.01
CA ASP A 252 -26.60 9.42 25.39
C ASP A 252 -27.56 10.18 26.32
N PRO A 253 -27.69 9.79 27.58
CA PRO A 253 -28.42 10.53 28.59
C PRO A 253 -27.82 11.92 28.81
N LEU A 254 -28.72 12.93 28.88
CA LEU A 254 -28.31 14.32 29.00
C LEU A 254 -28.46 14.84 30.43
N THR A 255 -27.54 15.70 30.83
CA THR A 255 -27.57 16.46 32.08
C THR A 255 -27.54 17.95 31.77
N TYR A 256 -28.47 18.69 32.38
CA TYR A 256 -28.63 20.14 32.19
C TYR A 256 -28.08 20.89 33.41
N THR A 257 -27.35 21.97 33.17
CA THR A 257 -26.75 22.77 34.22
C THR A 257 -26.87 24.26 33.92
N LEU A 258 -27.41 25.01 34.84
CA LEU A 258 -27.39 26.47 34.81
C LEU A 258 -26.01 26.94 35.32
N LYS A 259 -25.16 27.42 34.43
CA LYS A 259 -23.79 27.88 34.78
C LYS A 259 -23.82 29.30 35.37
N SER A 260 -24.65 30.16 34.79
CA SER A 260 -24.91 31.49 35.30
C SER A 260 -26.33 31.92 34.97
N GLY A 261 -26.88 32.78 35.85
CA GLY A 261 -28.22 33.35 35.71
C GLY A 261 -28.53 34.33 36.83
N PRO A 262 -29.66 35.03 36.79
CA PRO A 262 -30.10 35.91 37.83
C PRO A 262 -30.35 35.15 39.14
N LYS A 263 -30.24 35.87 40.26
CA LYS A 263 -30.44 35.27 41.60
C LYS A 263 -31.83 34.64 41.71
N GLY A 264 -31.87 33.37 42.13
CA GLY A 264 -33.13 32.63 42.32
C GLY A 264 -33.65 31.96 41.05
N MET A 265 -32.93 32.04 39.93
CA MET A 265 -33.20 31.20 38.77
C MET A 265 -32.71 29.76 39.05
N GLU A 266 -33.56 28.79 38.79
CA GLU A 266 -33.31 27.37 39.03
C GLU A 266 -33.50 26.56 37.76
N MET A 267 -32.76 25.47 37.63
CA MET A 267 -32.87 24.54 36.52
C MET A 267 -32.93 23.10 37.02
N ASP A 268 -33.89 22.34 36.55
CA ASP A 268 -33.96 20.92 36.76
C ASP A 268 -32.94 20.21 35.89
N LYS A 269 -31.99 19.49 36.52
CA LYS A 269 -30.85 18.85 35.87
C LYS A 269 -31.20 17.70 34.92
N LYS A 270 -32.37 17.07 35.13
CA LYS A 270 -32.84 15.94 34.32
C LYS A 270 -33.73 16.36 33.16
N THR A 271 -34.63 17.34 33.44
CA THR A 271 -35.61 17.73 32.46
C THR A 271 -35.23 18.97 31.66
N GLY A 272 -34.28 19.77 32.14
CA GLY A 272 -33.85 21.00 31.51
C GLY A 272 -34.87 22.16 31.70
N LEU A 273 -35.83 22.01 32.63
CA LEU A 273 -36.80 23.05 32.90
C LEU A 273 -36.19 24.16 33.76
N ILE A 274 -36.18 25.37 33.25
CA ILE A 274 -35.78 26.58 33.97
C ILE A 274 -37.04 27.27 34.51
N ARG A 275 -36.95 27.70 35.78
CA ARG A 275 -37.94 28.51 36.49
C ARG A 275 -37.28 29.66 37.20
N TRP A 276 -37.90 30.82 37.18
CA TRP A 276 -37.45 31.99 37.90
C TRP A 276 -38.62 32.88 38.24
N GLU A 277 -38.82 33.16 39.53
CA GLU A 277 -39.78 34.12 40.02
C GLU A 277 -39.17 35.50 39.97
N ILE A 278 -39.76 36.39 39.14
CA ILE A 278 -39.26 37.72 38.84
C ILE A 278 -39.89 38.73 39.77
N ARG A 279 -39.07 39.59 40.36
CA ARG A 279 -39.46 40.68 41.24
C ARG A 279 -39.22 42.02 40.57
N LYS A 280 -39.80 43.09 41.14
CA LYS A 280 -39.62 44.47 40.56
C LYS A 280 -38.17 44.91 40.52
N GLU A 281 -37.35 44.47 41.51
CA GLU A 281 -35.95 44.74 41.59
C GLU A 281 -35.12 44.04 40.46
N ASP A 282 -35.68 43.06 39.83
CA ASP A 282 -35.01 42.30 38.76
C ASP A 282 -35.15 42.97 37.39
N ARG A 283 -35.65 44.22 37.31
CA ARG A 283 -35.73 44.96 36.04
C ARG A 283 -34.34 45.16 35.43
N GLY A 284 -34.21 44.89 34.13
CA GLY A 284 -32.95 45.06 33.39
C GLY A 284 -32.53 43.83 32.61
N ASN A 285 -31.25 43.78 32.26
CA ASN A 285 -30.69 42.72 31.44
C ASN A 285 -29.94 41.69 32.31
N HIS A 286 -30.24 40.42 32.11
CA HIS A 286 -29.63 39.30 32.83
C HIS A 286 -28.98 38.35 31.83
N SER A 287 -27.67 38.08 32.01
CA SER A 287 -26.96 37.06 31.23
C SER A 287 -27.26 35.68 31.79
N VAL A 288 -27.60 34.76 30.91
CA VAL A 288 -27.88 33.37 31.24
C VAL A 288 -26.95 32.46 30.43
N GLU A 289 -26.33 31.51 31.12
CA GLU A 289 -25.52 30.48 30.49
C GLU A 289 -25.97 29.07 30.93
N ILE A 290 -26.31 28.25 29.96
CA ILE A 290 -26.76 26.88 30.14
C ILE A 290 -25.73 25.96 29.50
N GLU A 291 -25.37 24.89 30.21
CA GLU A 291 -24.56 23.79 29.72
C GLU A 291 -25.42 22.53 29.67
N VAL A 292 -25.40 21.84 28.54
CA VAL A 292 -25.94 20.49 28.40
C VAL A 292 -24.76 19.55 28.16
N SER A 293 -24.64 18.50 28.95
CA SER A 293 -23.58 17.51 28.85
C SER A 293 -24.15 16.10 28.73
N ASP A 294 -23.43 15.26 27.98
CA ASP A 294 -23.66 13.82 27.92
C ASP A 294 -22.90 13.06 29.04
N GLU A 295 -23.04 11.73 29.07
CA GLU A 295 -22.31 10.88 30.01
C GLU A 295 -20.81 10.79 29.73
N ALA A 296 -20.38 10.95 28.47
CA ALA A 296 -18.98 10.92 28.06
C ALA A 296 -18.24 12.24 28.35
N GLY A 297 -18.99 13.29 28.76
CA GLY A 297 -18.45 14.58 29.15
C GLY A 297 -18.34 15.60 28.02
N ALA A 298 -18.87 15.30 26.82
CA ALA A 298 -19.00 16.31 25.78
C ALA A 298 -20.14 17.29 26.10
N LYS A 299 -20.04 18.54 25.62
CA LYS A 299 -20.87 19.63 26.11
C LYS A 299 -21.33 20.54 24.99
N SER A 300 -22.54 21.09 25.17
CA SER A 300 -23.05 22.22 24.39
C SER A 300 -23.47 23.33 25.32
N ILE A 301 -23.23 24.56 24.88
CA ILE A 301 -23.49 25.76 25.70
C ILE A 301 -24.45 26.68 24.95
N GLN A 302 -25.48 27.13 25.65
CA GLN A 302 -26.38 28.19 25.18
C GLN A 302 -26.21 29.42 26.05
N ARG A 303 -25.95 30.59 25.41
CA ARG A 303 -25.82 31.90 26.07
C ARG A 303 -26.82 32.84 25.49
N TYR A 304 -27.51 33.59 26.39
CA TYR A 304 -28.46 34.61 25.98
C TYR A 304 -28.57 35.71 27.03
N THR A 305 -29.12 36.85 26.61
CA THR A 305 -29.50 37.94 27.52
C THR A 305 -31.03 37.93 27.65
N LEU A 306 -31.51 37.85 28.87
CA LEU A 306 -32.94 37.97 29.21
C LEU A 306 -33.21 39.39 29.67
N THR A 307 -34.10 40.07 29.00
CA THR A 307 -34.53 41.43 29.35
C THR A 307 -35.85 41.41 30.13
N ILE A 308 -35.83 42.00 31.33
CA ILE A 308 -37.02 42.15 32.20
C ILE A 308 -37.48 43.58 32.12
N ASP A 309 -38.67 43.78 31.61
CA ASP A 309 -39.32 45.08 31.55
C ASP A 309 -40.74 44.98 32.09
N PHE A 310 -41.01 45.75 33.14
CA PHE A 310 -42.38 45.89 33.71
C PHE A 310 -42.94 47.16 33.13
N LYS A 311 -44.02 47.03 32.41
CA LYS A 311 -44.87 48.19 32.01
C LYS A 311 -45.63 48.69 33.17
#